data_d05c4bf1fd428925d2d6a9a507e353ae
#
_entry.id   d05c4bf1fd428925d2d6a9a507e353ae
#
_cell.length_a   1.000
_cell.length_b   1.000
_cell.length_c   1.000
_cell.angle_alpha   90.00
_cell.angle_beta   90.00
_cell.angle_gamma   90.00
#
_symmetry.space_group_name_H-M   'P 1'
#
loop_
_entity.id
_entity.type
_entity.pdbx_description
1 polymer ?
#
loop_
_entity_poly.entity_id
_entity_poly.type
_entity_poly.pdbx_seq_one_letter_code
_entity_poly.pdbx_strand_id
1 'polypeptide(L)'
;MKKSGLNTIFLSLFILLSGNLLSQDEALFFDAAGSPSNPEVQVSWNKYHTYAGVTDFCKKLAAAYPDLVTLSSAGKSYQGRDIHVLTITDKKSGNPDHKPGFWIDGNIHSSEIQGTEMAMYTAWYLCEMSEGNNFINQLLKDKTFYIAPTINPDAREYFAYVGVPPRSGLMPYDTDRDGAFDEDGSDDMNGDKNISQIRRKNPDGAWITDPKDPRRMIRVEPGEKGEYEILGMEGIDNDGDGQFNEDGPGGYDGNRDWGFNWEPN
;
A
#
# COMPACT_ATOMS: atom_id res chain seq x y z
N MET A 1 -69.54 -0.58 -32.28
CA MET A 1 -68.24 -0.91 -32.84
C MET A 1 -67.13 -0.64 -31.74
N LYS A 2 -66.66 -1.69 -31.06
CA LYS A 2 -65.66 -1.60 -30.00
C LYS A 2 -64.29 -1.77 -30.66
N LYS A 3 -63.39 -0.78 -30.54
CA LYS A 3 -62.01 -0.91 -30.92
C LYS A 3 -61.24 -1.35 -29.64
N SER A 4 -60.70 -2.55 -29.67
CA SER A 4 -59.78 -3.06 -28.69
C SER A 4 -58.40 -2.46 -28.90
N GLY A 5 -57.93 -1.72 -27.91
CA GLY A 5 -56.53 -1.27 -27.87
C GLY A 5 -55.61 -2.38 -27.36
N LEU A 6 -54.68 -2.77 -28.17
CA LEU A 6 -53.66 -3.74 -27.87
C LEU A 6 -52.51 -3.00 -27.12
N ASN A 7 -52.42 -3.19 -25.82
CA ASN A 7 -51.32 -2.69 -25.04
C ASN A 7 -50.09 -3.59 -25.24
N THR A 8 -49.16 -3.09 -26.02
CA THR A 8 -47.85 -3.72 -26.19
C THR A 8 -46.97 -3.40 -24.96
N ILE A 9 -46.80 -4.38 -24.08
CA ILE A 9 -45.87 -4.28 -22.98
C ILE A 9 -44.47 -4.48 -23.56
N PHE A 10 -43.67 -3.41 -23.62
CA PHE A 10 -42.22 -3.50 -23.86
C PHE A 10 -41.55 -4.05 -22.57
N LEU A 11 -41.22 -5.32 -22.60
CA LEU A 11 -40.37 -5.94 -21.58
C LEU A 11 -38.93 -5.54 -21.91
N SER A 12 -38.42 -4.48 -21.29
CA SER A 12 -37.03 -4.11 -21.38
C SER A 12 -36.19 -5.16 -20.62
N LEU A 13 -35.59 -6.06 -21.38
CA LEU A 13 -34.62 -7.02 -20.87
C LEU A 13 -33.35 -6.24 -20.53
N PHE A 14 -33.22 -5.82 -19.25
CA PHE A 14 -31.94 -5.37 -18.67
C PHE A 14 -31.03 -6.56 -18.62
N ILE A 15 -30.19 -6.75 -19.63
CA ILE A 15 -29.01 -7.60 -19.52
C ILE A 15 -28.06 -6.86 -18.60
N LEU A 16 -28.07 -7.26 -17.33
CA LEU A 16 -26.96 -7.02 -16.42
C LEU A 16 -25.74 -7.73 -17.02
N LEU A 17 -24.99 -7.00 -17.84
CA LEU A 17 -23.59 -7.28 -18.04
C LEU A 17 -22.93 -7.03 -16.70
N SER A 18 -22.96 -8.05 -15.84
CA SER A 18 -21.94 -8.23 -14.83
C SER A 18 -20.64 -8.31 -15.61
N GLY A 19 -19.98 -7.17 -15.79
CA GLY A 19 -18.58 -7.15 -16.18
C GLY A 19 -17.88 -8.01 -15.16
N ASN A 20 -17.54 -9.23 -15.57
CA ASN A 20 -16.44 -9.91 -14.95
C ASN A 20 -15.27 -8.92 -15.06
N LEU A 21 -14.98 -8.22 -13.96
CA LEU A 21 -13.64 -7.72 -13.72
C LEU A 21 -12.78 -8.94 -14.04
N LEU A 22 -12.10 -8.87 -15.17
CA LEU A 22 -11.17 -9.90 -15.60
C LEU A 22 -10.23 -10.12 -14.42
N SER A 23 -10.49 -11.14 -13.64
CA SER A 23 -9.46 -11.77 -12.86
C SER A 23 -8.34 -11.98 -13.88
N GLN A 24 -7.25 -11.28 -13.74
CA GLN A 24 -6.08 -11.52 -14.57
C GLN A 24 -5.86 -13.02 -14.53
N ASP A 25 -5.80 -13.63 -15.69
CA ASP A 25 -5.69 -15.08 -15.85
C ASP A 25 -4.65 -15.60 -14.85
N GLU A 26 -5.11 -16.36 -13.86
CA GLU A 26 -4.23 -17.01 -12.88
C GLU A 26 -3.27 -18.02 -13.54
N ALA A 27 -3.43 -18.25 -14.84
CA ALA A 27 -2.69 -19.22 -15.62
C ALA A 27 -1.28 -18.78 -16.07
N LEU A 28 -0.93 -17.49 -15.92
CA LEU A 28 0.40 -16.99 -16.26
C LEU A 28 1.16 -16.59 -15.00
N PHE A 29 1.88 -17.55 -14.44
CA PHE A 29 2.88 -17.23 -13.40
C PHE A 29 4.11 -16.62 -14.05
N PHE A 30 4.47 -15.43 -13.59
CA PHE A 30 5.74 -14.82 -13.96
C PHE A 30 6.79 -15.23 -12.94
N ASP A 31 7.73 -16.03 -13.37
CA ASP A 31 8.88 -16.40 -12.57
C ASP A 31 9.80 -15.18 -12.41
N ALA A 32 10.18 -14.88 -11.18
CA ALA A 32 11.22 -13.91 -10.94
C ALA A 32 12.58 -14.51 -11.34
N ALA A 33 13.52 -13.68 -11.78
CA ALA A 33 14.86 -14.14 -12.14
C ALA A 33 15.52 -14.85 -10.93
N GLY A 34 15.99 -16.07 -11.14
CA GLY A 34 16.58 -16.90 -10.09
C GLY A 34 15.55 -17.61 -9.20
N SER A 35 14.27 -17.59 -9.56
CA SER A 35 13.23 -18.38 -8.88
C SER A 35 13.47 -19.87 -8.97
N PRO A 36 13.00 -20.65 -7.97
CA PRO A 36 12.88 -22.10 -8.09
C PRO A 36 12.07 -22.49 -9.31
N SER A 37 12.54 -23.49 -10.06
CA SER A 37 11.88 -23.92 -11.30
C SER A 37 10.56 -24.67 -11.08
N ASN A 38 10.30 -25.10 -9.85
CA ASN A 38 9.08 -25.82 -9.48
C ASN A 38 8.73 -25.54 -8.01
N PRO A 39 8.23 -24.32 -7.71
CA PRO A 39 7.92 -23.95 -6.33
C PRO A 39 6.71 -24.73 -5.79
N GLU A 40 6.76 -25.09 -4.52
CA GLU A 40 5.62 -25.67 -3.79
C GLU A 40 4.49 -24.66 -3.62
N VAL A 41 4.83 -23.40 -3.32
CA VAL A 41 3.87 -22.30 -3.23
C VAL A 41 4.00 -21.42 -4.45
N GLN A 42 3.04 -21.52 -5.35
CA GLN A 42 3.00 -20.70 -6.55
C GLN A 42 2.52 -19.27 -6.24
N VAL A 43 3.30 -18.30 -6.64
CA VAL A 43 3.02 -16.85 -6.45
C VAL A 43 3.23 -16.12 -7.76
N SER A 44 2.30 -15.25 -8.13
CA SER A 44 2.44 -14.40 -9.32
C SER A 44 3.15 -13.12 -8.95
N TRP A 45 4.38 -12.92 -9.46
CA TRP A 45 5.24 -11.76 -9.14
C TRP A 45 5.10 -10.58 -10.12
N ASN A 46 4.12 -10.64 -11.04
CA ASN A 46 3.84 -9.58 -12.01
C ASN A 46 2.73 -8.61 -11.58
N LYS A 47 2.27 -8.71 -10.35
CA LYS A 47 1.21 -7.87 -9.79
C LYS A 47 1.49 -7.52 -8.33
N TYR A 48 0.90 -6.44 -7.88
CA TYR A 48 0.85 -6.12 -6.46
C TYR A 48 -0.30 -6.87 -5.79
N HIS A 49 -0.05 -7.42 -4.61
CA HIS A 49 -1.04 -8.20 -3.87
C HIS A 49 -1.89 -7.29 -2.99
N THR A 50 -3.20 -7.49 -3.00
CA THR A 50 -4.11 -6.91 -2.01
C THR A 50 -3.86 -7.49 -0.61
N TYR A 51 -4.44 -6.91 0.43
CA TYR A 51 -4.35 -7.50 1.78
C TYR A 51 -4.84 -8.96 1.81
N ALA A 52 -5.94 -9.25 1.10
CA ALA A 52 -6.43 -10.61 0.97
C ALA A 52 -5.40 -11.55 0.31
N GLY A 53 -4.72 -11.07 -0.73
CA GLY A 53 -3.64 -11.81 -1.40
C GLY A 53 -2.43 -12.07 -0.49
N VAL A 54 -2.02 -11.07 0.29
CA VAL A 54 -0.95 -11.22 1.31
C VAL A 54 -1.36 -12.24 2.38
N THR A 55 -2.60 -12.16 2.85
CA THR A 55 -3.13 -13.12 3.84
C THR A 55 -3.15 -14.55 3.31
N ASP A 56 -3.61 -14.74 2.09
CA ASP A 56 -3.62 -16.05 1.41
C ASP A 56 -2.21 -16.62 1.24
N PHE A 57 -1.30 -15.79 0.79
CA PHE A 57 0.12 -16.13 0.69
C PHE A 57 0.70 -16.61 2.02
N CYS A 58 0.51 -15.85 3.10
CA CYS A 58 1.04 -16.20 4.41
C CYS A 58 0.49 -17.56 4.91
N LYS A 59 -0.80 -17.81 4.69
CA LYS A 59 -1.44 -19.09 5.04
C LYS A 59 -0.92 -20.25 4.22
N LYS A 60 -0.77 -20.07 2.90
CA LYS A 60 -0.24 -21.08 1.98
C LYS A 60 1.19 -21.44 2.33
N LEU A 61 2.03 -20.45 2.57
CA LEU A 61 3.43 -20.68 2.92
C LEU A 61 3.57 -21.43 4.25
N ALA A 62 2.79 -21.06 5.27
CA ALA A 62 2.79 -21.76 6.55
C ALA A 62 2.27 -23.20 6.44
N ALA A 63 1.29 -23.44 5.57
CA ALA A 63 0.75 -24.79 5.33
C ALA A 63 1.71 -25.69 4.55
N ALA A 64 2.43 -25.13 3.56
CA ALA A 64 3.39 -25.87 2.74
C ALA A 64 4.68 -26.21 3.52
N TYR A 65 5.11 -25.32 4.43
CA TYR A 65 6.36 -25.47 5.17
C TYR A 65 6.16 -25.51 6.70
N PRO A 66 5.39 -26.47 7.25
CA PRO A 66 5.05 -26.49 8.68
C PRO A 66 6.26 -26.68 9.59
N ASP A 67 7.34 -27.29 9.12
CA ASP A 67 8.60 -27.47 9.86
C ASP A 67 9.47 -26.20 9.90
N LEU A 68 9.22 -25.25 9.01
CA LEU A 68 9.98 -23.99 8.90
C LEU A 68 9.17 -22.78 9.36
N VAL A 69 7.90 -22.69 8.94
CA VAL A 69 7.10 -21.47 9.07
C VAL A 69 6.08 -21.55 10.21
N THR A 70 5.99 -20.49 10.99
CA THR A 70 4.88 -20.25 11.90
C THR A 70 4.23 -18.93 11.51
N LEU A 71 2.92 -18.95 11.25
CA LEU A 71 2.13 -17.73 11.01
C LEU A 71 1.54 -17.25 12.34
N SER A 72 1.74 -15.99 12.65
CA SER A 72 1.15 -15.31 13.81
C SER A 72 0.63 -13.91 13.39
N SER A 73 0.05 -13.19 14.35
CA SER A 73 -0.33 -11.79 14.20
C SER A 73 0.40 -10.96 15.25
N ALA A 74 0.99 -9.85 14.84
CA ALA A 74 1.56 -8.87 15.75
C ALA A 74 0.48 -8.01 16.43
N GLY A 75 -0.77 -8.10 15.95
CA GLY A 75 -1.90 -7.33 16.44
C GLY A 75 -2.87 -7.00 15.33
N LYS A 76 -3.73 -6.03 15.61
CA LYS A 76 -4.72 -5.52 14.66
C LYS A 76 -4.38 -4.10 14.24
N SER A 77 -4.61 -3.80 12.98
CA SER A 77 -4.61 -2.44 12.47
C SER A 77 -5.81 -1.64 13.00
N TYR A 78 -5.84 -0.34 12.72
CA TYR A 78 -6.95 0.54 13.10
C TYR A 78 -8.31 0.05 12.57
N GLN A 79 -8.36 -0.50 11.34
CA GLN A 79 -9.58 -1.08 10.76
C GLN A 79 -9.77 -2.57 11.10
N GLY A 80 -8.99 -3.11 12.03
CA GLY A 80 -9.15 -4.47 12.54
C GLY A 80 -8.52 -5.59 11.70
N ARG A 81 -7.71 -5.27 10.70
CA ARG A 81 -6.95 -6.27 9.93
C ARG A 81 -5.80 -6.84 10.73
N ASP A 82 -5.50 -8.13 10.55
CA ASP A 82 -4.33 -8.75 11.18
C ASP A 82 -3.03 -8.22 10.55
N ILE A 83 -2.07 -7.87 11.39
CA ILE A 83 -0.69 -7.61 10.98
C ILE A 83 0.04 -8.95 11.04
N HIS A 84 0.10 -9.63 9.90
CA HIS A 84 0.67 -10.97 9.80
C HIS A 84 2.17 -10.96 9.99
N VAL A 85 2.68 -11.93 10.76
CA VAL A 85 4.11 -12.19 10.94
C VAL A 85 4.39 -13.66 10.62
N LEU A 86 5.31 -13.89 9.71
CA LEU A 86 5.88 -15.20 9.41
C LEU A 86 7.18 -15.34 10.21
N THR A 87 7.22 -16.29 11.15
CA THR A 87 8.46 -16.70 11.80
C THR A 87 9.04 -17.86 11.02
N ILE A 88 10.21 -17.68 10.39
CA ILE A 88 10.84 -18.65 9.49
C ILE A 88 12.18 -19.07 10.04
N THR A 89 12.32 -20.35 10.33
CA THR A 89 13.54 -20.99 10.87
C THR A 89 13.38 -22.50 10.76
N ASP A 90 14.47 -23.26 10.72
CA ASP A 90 14.41 -24.71 10.92
C ASP A 90 14.08 -25.01 12.40
N LYS A 91 12.84 -25.42 12.66
CA LYS A 91 12.33 -25.72 14.00
C LYS A 91 13.02 -26.96 14.64
N LYS A 92 13.61 -27.82 13.82
CA LYS A 92 14.33 -29.02 14.29
C LYS A 92 15.72 -28.69 14.82
N SER A 93 16.28 -27.54 14.42
CA SER A 93 17.63 -27.12 14.83
C SER A 93 17.66 -26.28 16.13
N GLY A 94 16.52 -26.06 16.78
CA GLY A 94 16.41 -25.40 18.07
C GLY A 94 15.24 -24.43 18.19
N ASN A 95 15.09 -23.85 19.38
CA ASN A 95 14.04 -22.87 19.65
C ASN A 95 14.29 -21.58 18.84
N PRO A 96 13.31 -21.07 18.09
CA PRO A 96 13.41 -19.80 17.38
C PRO A 96 13.89 -18.61 18.22
N ASP A 97 13.43 -18.52 19.47
CA ASP A 97 13.74 -17.41 20.36
C ASP A 97 15.20 -17.42 20.90
N HIS A 98 15.90 -18.52 20.72
CA HIS A 98 17.30 -18.66 21.12
C HIS A 98 18.28 -18.44 19.97
N LYS A 99 17.77 -18.19 18.76
CA LYS A 99 18.59 -17.89 17.57
C LYS A 99 18.66 -16.39 17.35
N PRO A 100 19.76 -15.86 16.79
CA PRO A 100 19.78 -14.47 16.33
C PRO A 100 18.65 -14.22 15.33
N GLY A 101 17.85 -13.17 15.59
CA GLY A 101 16.68 -12.81 14.80
C GLY A 101 17.00 -11.75 13.76
N PHE A 102 16.31 -11.85 12.61
CA PHE A 102 16.18 -10.79 11.63
C PHE A 102 14.72 -10.36 11.55
N TRP A 103 14.46 -9.07 11.73
CA TRP A 103 13.16 -8.47 11.47
C TRP A 103 13.15 -7.86 10.08
N ILE A 104 12.13 -8.20 9.30
CA ILE A 104 11.89 -7.67 7.95
C ILE A 104 10.43 -7.25 7.88
N ASP A 105 10.19 -6.00 7.57
CA ASP A 105 8.84 -5.50 7.35
C ASP A 105 8.73 -4.73 6.03
N GLY A 106 7.49 -4.51 5.60
CA GLY A 106 7.18 -3.76 4.41
C GLY A 106 5.95 -2.90 4.58
N ASN A 107 5.84 -1.87 3.72
CA ASN A 107 4.65 -1.05 3.55
C ASN A 107 4.20 -0.33 4.84
N ILE A 108 5.14 0.34 5.50
CA ILE A 108 4.80 1.23 6.61
C ILE A 108 4.03 2.46 6.11
N HIS A 109 4.40 2.99 4.93
CA HIS A 109 3.63 4.00 4.23
C HIS A 109 2.82 3.37 3.08
N SER A 110 1.67 3.92 2.81
CA SER A 110 0.67 3.36 1.89
C SER A 110 1.18 3.08 0.48
N SER A 111 1.92 4.01 -0.11
CA SER A 111 2.41 3.95 -1.50
C SER A 111 3.67 3.10 -1.67
N GLU A 112 4.31 2.69 -0.58
CA GLU A 112 5.52 1.86 -0.61
C GLU A 112 5.19 0.37 -0.79
N ILE A 113 4.27 0.10 -1.72
CA ILE A 113 3.70 -1.25 -1.95
C ILE A 113 4.74 -2.30 -2.34
N GLN A 114 5.87 -1.89 -2.91
CA GLN A 114 6.97 -2.81 -3.25
C GLN A 114 7.60 -3.46 -2.02
N GLY A 115 7.58 -2.79 -0.87
CA GLY A 115 8.10 -3.34 0.38
C GLY A 115 7.40 -4.65 0.77
N THR A 116 6.08 -4.71 0.61
CA THR A 116 5.32 -5.96 0.82
C THR A 116 5.76 -7.06 -0.13
N GLU A 117 5.87 -6.76 -1.43
CA GLU A 117 6.25 -7.77 -2.41
C GLU A 117 7.66 -8.32 -2.15
N MET A 118 8.59 -7.45 -1.77
CA MET A 118 9.95 -7.87 -1.41
C MET A 118 9.99 -8.70 -0.14
N ALA A 119 9.21 -8.35 0.87
CA ALA A 119 9.11 -9.13 2.11
C ALA A 119 8.47 -10.52 1.83
N MET A 120 7.40 -10.57 1.03
CA MET A 120 6.79 -11.83 0.57
C MET A 120 7.78 -12.68 -0.22
N TYR A 121 8.48 -12.07 -1.18
CA TYR A 121 9.48 -12.77 -1.98
C TYR A 121 10.60 -13.36 -1.12
N THR A 122 11.08 -12.58 -0.14
CA THR A 122 12.10 -13.05 0.79
C THR A 122 11.62 -14.25 1.60
N ALA A 123 10.40 -14.19 2.14
CA ALA A 123 9.80 -15.30 2.89
C ALA A 123 9.66 -16.56 2.00
N TRP A 124 9.13 -16.38 0.80
CA TRP A 124 8.96 -17.43 -0.18
C TRP A 124 10.29 -18.06 -0.58
N TYR A 125 11.28 -17.25 -0.94
CA TYR A 125 12.59 -17.72 -1.39
C TYR A 125 13.33 -18.50 -0.30
N LEU A 126 13.27 -18.06 0.96
CA LEU A 126 13.86 -18.78 2.09
C LEU A 126 13.26 -20.19 2.24
N CYS A 127 11.95 -20.33 2.06
CA CYS A 127 11.27 -21.61 2.19
C CYS A 127 11.54 -22.51 0.98
N GLU A 128 11.34 -22.01 -0.23
CA GLU A 128 11.48 -22.78 -1.47
C GLU A 128 12.92 -23.28 -1.70
N MET A 129 13.91 -22.50 -1.24
CA MET A 129 15.33 -22.84 -1.40
C MET A 129 15.91 -23.58 -0.19
N SER A 130 15.11 -23.86 0.84
CA SER A 130 15.58 -24.46 2.11
C SER A 130 16.26 -25.82 1.92
N GLU A 131 15.80 -26.63 0.97
CA GLU A 131 16.39 -27.95 0.69
C GLU A 131 17.41 -27.94 -0.47
N GLY A 132 17.19 -27.06 -1.44
CA GLY A 132 17.99 -27.00 -2.68
C GLY A 132 19.25 -26.12 -2.58
N ASN A 133 19.41 -25.33 -1.52
CA ASN A 133 20.51 -24.40 -1.35
C ASN A 133 21.16 -24.54 0.04
N ASN A 134 22.39 -25.04 0.06
CA ASN A 134 23.13 -25.26 1.32
C ASN A 134 23.29 -23.99 2.17
N PHE A 135 23.45 -22.83 1.57
CA PHE A 135 23.58 -21.57 2.29
C PHE A 135 22.26 -21.23 3.00
N ILE A 136 21.13 -21.31 2.28
CA ILE A 136 19.79 -21.05 2.87
C ILE A 136 19.47 -22.06 3.96
N ASN A 137 19.76 -23.35 3.71
CA ASN A 137 19.58 -24.39 4.72
C ASN A 137 20.35 -24.09 6.02
N GLN A 138 21.63 -23.74 5.90
CA GLN A 138 22.44 -23.39 7.05
C GLN A 138 21.93 -22.11 7.74
N LEU A 139 21.54 -21.12 6.95
CA LEU A 139 21.00 -19.87 7.47
C LEU A 139 19.74 -20.09 8.32
N LEU A 140 18.83 -20.96 7.88
CA LEU A 140 17.61 -21.30 8.63
C LEU A 140 17.88 -22.13 9.89
N LYS A 141 18.96 -22.92 9.91
CA LYS A 141 19.39 -23.61 11.13
C LYS A 141 19.91 -22.66 12.20
N ASP A 142 20.63 -21.62 11.79
CA ASP A 142 21.34 -20.72 12.68
C ASP A 142 20.57 -19.47 13.07
N LYS A 143 19.55 -19.09 12.27
CA LYS A 143 18.85 -17.81 12.39
C LYS A 143 17.33 -18.00 12.42
N THR A 144 16.66 -16.98 12.92
CA THR A 144 15.21 -16.84 12.82
C THR A 144 14.89 -15.55 12.06
N PHE A 145 14.02 -15.66 11.07
CA PHE A 145 13.48 -14.51 10.33
C PHE A 145 12.06 -14.25 10.79
N TYR A 146 11.79 -13.02 11.22
CA TYR A 146 10.47 -12.51 11.53
C TYR A 146 10.08 -11.57 10.40
N ILE A 147 9.16 -12.01 9.55
CA ILE A 147 8.80 -11.26 8.34
C ILE A 147 7.34 -10.82 8.44
N ALA A 148 7.13 -9.49 8.48
CA ALA A 148 5.83 -8.86 8.43
C ALA A 148 5.62 -8.22 7.05
N PRO A 149 4.99 -8.89 6.09
CA PRO A 149 4.92 -8.41 4.70
C PRO A 149 4.25 -7.05 4.58
N THR A 150 3.29 -6.73 5.42
CA THR A 150 2.68 -5.39 5.49
C THR A 150 2.34 -5.04 6.93
N ILE A 151 2.96 -3.99 7.45
CA ILE A 151 2.70 -3.51 8.81
C ILE A 151 1.61 -2.43 8.84
N ASN A 152 1.25 -1.87 7.69
CA ASN A 152 0.14 -0.94 7.53
C ASN A 152 -0.87 -1.44 6.49
N PRO A 153 -1.64 -2.51 6.82
CA PRO A 153 -2.55 -3.13 5.88
C PRO A 153 -3.72 -2.25 5.47
N ASP A 154 -4.14 -1.30 6.31
CA ASP A 154 -5.25 -0.41 6.02
C ASP A 154 -4.88 0.60 4.95
N ALA A 155 -3.75 1.27 5.12
CA ALA A 155 -3.26 2.23 4.15
C ALA A 155 -2.91 1.59 2.80
N ARG A 156 -2.38 0.34 2.82
CA ARG A 156 -2.17 -0.44 1.61
C ARG A 156 -3.46 -0.69 0.83
N GLU A 157 -4.51 -1.16 1.52
CA GLU A 157 -5.81 -1.40 0.89
C GLU A 157 -6.41 -0.11 0.35
N TYR A 158 -6.36 0.97 1.12
CA TYR A 158 -6.85 2.27 0.68
C TYR A 158 -6.13 2.73 -0.59
N PHE A 159 -4.80 2.67 -0.63
CA PHE A 159 -4.03 3.02 -1.82
C PHE A 159 -4.39 2.16 -3.03
N ALA A 160 -4.61 0.86 -2.84
CA ALA A 160 -4.96 -0.05 -3.92
C ALA A 160 -6.32 0.27 -4.57
N TYR A 161 -7.27 0.83 -3.81
CA TYR A 161 -8.61 1.14 -4.31
C TYR A 161 -8.82 2.59 -4.71
N VAL A 162 -8.19 3.54 -4.01
CA VAL A 162 -8.45 4.96 -4.19
C VAL A 162 -7.35 5.64 -5.03
N GLY A 163 -6.14 5.08 -5.03
CA GLY A 163 -5.01 5.58 -5.83
C GLY A 163 -4.36 6.86 -5.28
N VAL A 164 -5.01 7.57 -4.37
CA VAL A 164 -4.41 8.70 -3.65
C VAL A 164 -3.94 8.19 -2.29
N PRO A 165 -2.64 8.19 -2.03
CA PRO A 165 -2.14 7.66 -0.78
C PRO A 165 -2.29 8.69 0.34
N PRO A 166 -2.98 8.38 1.44
CA PRO A 166 -2.51 8.90 2.71
C PRO A 166 -1.11 8.33 2.90
N ARG A 167 -0.11 9.17 3.00
CA ARG A 167 1.29 8.73 3.19
C ARG A 167 1.39 7.71 4.33
N SER A 168 0.69 7.99 5.38
CA SER A 168 0.68 7.29 6.66
C SER A 168 -0.46 6.26 6.78
N GLY A 169 -0.98 6.04 7.98
CA GLY A 169 -2.14 5.20 8.23
C GLY A 169 -3.47 5.90 7.98
N LEU A 170 -4.55 5.15 8.12
CA LEU A 170 -5.93 5.68 8.10
C LEU A 170 -6.43 6.05 9.50
N MET A 171 -5.57 6.04 10.50
CA MET A 171 -5.92 6.55 11.83
C MET A 171 -5.98 8.08 11.73
N PRO A 172 -7.12 8.71 12.10
CA PRO A 172 -7.27 10.15 12.09
C PRO A 172 -6.18 10.84 12.90
N TYR A 173 -5.71 11.97 12.43
CA TYR A 173 -4.72 12.77 13.09
C TYR A 173 -5.00 14.25 12.81
N ASP A 174 -5.11 15.05 13.82
CA ASP A 174 -5.30 16.49 13.78
C ASP A 174 -3.96 17.15 13.43
N THR A 175 -3.76 17.48 12.17
CA THR A 175 -2.45 17.91 11.63
C THR A 175 -2.15 19.35 12.00
N ASP A 176 -3.14 20.24 11.98
CA ASP A 176 -3.00 21.66 12.26
C ASP A 176 -3.28 22.01 13.74
N ARG A 177 -3.88 21.06 14.51
CA ARG A 177 -4.17 21.16 15.95
C ARG A 177 -5.31 22.12 16.28
N ASP A 178 -6.29 22.21 15.42
CA ASP A 178 -7.50 23.00 15.65
C ASP A 178 -8.56 22.25 16.47
N GLY A 179 -8.43 20.92 16.61
CA GLY A 179 -9.29 20.02 17.36
C GLY A 179 -10.30 19.25 16.51
N ALA A 180 -10.32 19.47 15.20
CA ALA A 180 -11.02 18.63 14.25
C ALA A 180 -10.09 17.54 13.68
N PHE A 181 -10.59 16.64 12.82
CA PHE A 181 -9.82 15.54 12.29
C PHE A 181 -10.30 15.24 10.87
N ASP A 182 -9.40 15.12 9.94
CA ASP A 182 -9.70 14.75 8.55
C ASP A 182 -10.70 15.71 7.86
N GLU A 183 -10.76 17.00 8.23
CA GLU A 183 -11.76 17.95 7.76
C GLU A 183 -11.34 18.69 6.49
N ASP A 184 -10.06 18.79 6.19
CA ASP A 184 -9.57 19.46 4.98
C ASP A 184 -8.79 18.51 4.06
N GLY A 185 -9.51 17.62 3.42
CA GLY A 185 -8.96 16.68 2.44
C GLY A 185 -8.87 17.26 1.04
N SER A 186 -8.10 16.58 0.18
CA SER A 186 -7.95 16.96 -1.21
C SER A 186 -9.23 16.78 -2.03
N ASP A 187 -9.61 17.78 -2.81
CA ASP A 187 -10.77 17.79 -3.71
C ASP A 187 -10.35 17.88 -5.18
N ASP A 188 -10.95 17.05 -6.05
CA ASP A 188 -10.82 17.17 -7.50
C ASP A 188 -11.72 18.31 -8.00
N MET A 189 -11.19 19.53 -7.97
CA MET A 189 -11.95 20.75 -8.31
C MET A 189 -12.25 20.87 -9.79
N ASN A 190 -11.42 20.27 -10.65
CA ASN A 190 -11.56 20.37 -12.10
C ASN A 190 -12.28 19.17 -12.73
N GLY A 191 -12.52 18.08 -11.96
CA GLY A 191 -13.23 16.88 -12.38
C GLY A 191 -12.42 15.96 -13.29
N ASP A 192 -11.09 16.07 -13.30
CA ASP A 192 -10.22 15.27 -14.14
C ASP A 192 -9.81 13.93 -13.52
N LYS A 193 -10.25 13.66 -12.30
CA LYS A 193 -9.97 12.47 -11.48
C LYS A 193 -8.51 12.35 -11.01
N ASN A 194 -7.79 13.44 -11.00
CA ASN A 194 -6.46 13.53 -10.43
C ASN A 194 -6.42 14.66 -9.43
N ILE A 195 -5.68 14.49 -8.36
CA ILE A 195 -5.36 15.57 -7.44
C ILE A 195 -4.01 16.15 -7.85
N SER A 196 -4.02 17.37 -8.35
CA SER A 196 -2.83 18.08 -8.83
C SER A 196 -2.38 19.15 -7.83
N GLN A 197 -1.26 19.82 -8.11
CA GLN A 197 -0.82 20.96 -7.29
C GLN A 197 -1.45 22.25 -7.77
N ILE A 198 -1.94 23.07 -6.83
CA ILE A 198 -2.39 24.43 -7.10
C ILE A 198 -1.18 25.36 -7.15
N ARG A 199 -1.13 26.17 -8.18
CA ARG A 199 -0.14 27.26 -8.30
C ARG A 199 -0.81 28.60 -8.49
N ARG A 200 -0.24 29.63 -7.90
CA ARG A 200 -0.66 31.01 -8.09
C ARG A 200 0.47 31.82 -8.75
N LYS A 201 0.13 32.70 -9.70
CA LYS A 201 1.12 33.65 -10.25
C LYS A 201 1.62 34.57 -9.16
N ASN A 202 2.93 34.58 -8.99
CA ASN A 202 3.64 35.46 -8.07
C ASN A 202 5.00 35.83 -8.68
N PRO A 203 5.22 37.13 -9.03
CA PRO A 203 6.49 37.56 -9.65
C PRO A 203 7.70 37.46 -8.69
N ASP A 204 7.46 37.24 -7.41
CA ASP A 204 8.49 36.97 -6.41
C ASP A 204 8.48 35.47 -6.00
N GLY A 205 7.74 34.62 -6.69
CA GLY A 205 7.63 33.20 -6.42
C GLY A 205 8.93 32.43 -6.66
N ALA A 206 9.03 31.26 -6.10
CA ALA A 206 10.21 30.40 -6.21
C ALA A 206 10.09 29.31 -7.29
N TRP A 207 9.07 29.37 -8.16
CA TRP A 207 8.78 28.30 -9.13
C TRP A 207 8.56 28.83 -10.53
N ILE A 208 9.02 28.06 -11.53
CA ILE A 208 8.72 28.26 -12.94
C ILE A 208 8.16 26.96 -13.55
N THR A 209 7.48 27.09 -14.68
CA THR A 209 7.08 25.92 -15.48
C THR A 209 8.35 25.27 -16.07
N ASP A 210 8.45 23.94 -15.98
CA ASP A 210 9.57 23.21 -16.57
C ASP A 210 9.55 23.38 -18.10
N PRO A 211 10.63 23.94 -18.70
CA PRO A 211 10.70 24.13 -20.15
C PRO A 211 10.62 22.82 -20.96
N LYS A 212 10.92 21.68 -20.32
CA LYS A 212 10.90 20.36 -20.98
C LYS A 212 9.55 19.65 -20.84
N ASP A 213 8.82 19.93 -19.78
CA ASP A 213 7.48 19.37 -19.54
C ASP A 213 6.60 20.41 -18.85
N PRO A 214 5.74 21.12 -19.58
CA PRO A 214 4.92 22.21 -19.03
C PRO A 214 3.88 21.76 -17.99
N ARG A 215 3.71 20.45 -17.76
CA ARG A 215 2.87 19.92 -16.67
C ARG A 215 3.60 19.97 -15.32
N ARG A 216 4.91 20.18 -15.32
CA ARG A 216 5.74 20.19 -14.12
C ARG A 216 6.13 21.60 -13.72
N MET A 217 6.29 21.78 -12.42
CA MET A 217 6.90 22.97 -11.84
C MET A 217 8.31 22.60 -11.36
N ILE A 218 9.28 23.47 -11.61
CA ILE A 218 10.63 23.37 -11.09
C ILE A 218 10.94 24.60 -10.25
N ARG A 219 11.64 24.38 -9.14
CA ARG A 219 12.07 25.48 -8.28
C ARG A 219 13.27 26.16 -8.91
N VAL A 220 13.29 27.50 -8.86
CA VAL A 220 14.44 28.29 -9.26
C VAL A 220 15.59 28.15 -8.26
N GLU A 221 16.81 28.49 -8.68
CA GLU A 221 17.97 28.48 -7.79
C GLU A 221 17.83 29.51 -6.67
N PRO A 222 18.45 29.29 -5.50
CA PRO A 222 18.42 30.24 -4.41
C PRO A 222 18.91 31.63 -4.82
N GLY A 223 18.04 32.62 -4.64
CA GLY A 223 18.30 34.02 -5.01
C GLY A 223 17.74 34.43 -6.37
N GLU A 224 17.23 33.51 -7.17
CA GLU A 224 16.50 33.80 -8.39
C GLU A 224 15.00 33.97 -8.12
N LYS A 225 14.32 34.69 -9.01
CA LYS A 225 12.86 34.88 -8.94
C LYS A 225 12.19 34.00 -10.01
N GLY A 226 11.18 33.30 -9.58
CA GLY A 226 10.31 32.55 -10.49
C GLY A 226 9.06 33.39 -10.86
N GLU A 227 8.04 32.67 -11.28
CA GLU A 227 6.77 33.25 -11.74
C GLU A 227 5.57 32.79 -10.92
N TYR A 228 5.77 31.78 -10.09
CA TYR A 228 4.70 31.10 -9.37
C TYR A 228 5.12 30.74 -7.94
N GLU A 229 4.12 30.63 -7.07
CA GLU A 229 4.18 29.93 -5.80
C GLU A 229 3.26 28.70 -5.84
N ILE A 230 3.60 27.66 -5.12
CA ILE A 230 2.77 26.47 -4.92
C ILE A 230 1.98 26.68 -3.63
N LEU A 231 0.67 26.53 -3.71
CA LEU A 231 -0.24 26.73 -2.57
C LEU A 231 -0.51 25.42 -1.82
N GLY A 232 -0.41 24.28 -2.50
CA GLY A 232 -0.72 22.97 -1.93
C GLY A 232 -1.24 22.02 -3.00
N MET A 233 -1.91 20.97 -2.55
CA MET A 233 -2.63 20.06 -3.42
C MET A 233 -3.97 20.68 -3.84
N GLU A 234 -4.61 20.14 -4.87
CA GLU A 234 -5.91 20.55 -5.36
C GLU A 234 -6.99 20.29 -4.31
N GLY A 235 -7.76 21.32 -4.00
CA GLY A 235 -8.81 21.32 -2.98
C GLY A 235 -9.28 22.71 -2.67
N ILE A 236 -10.16 22.80 -1.69
CA ILE A 236 -10.67 24.03 -1.12
C ILE A 236 -10.26 24.13 0.35
N ASP A 237 -10.20 25.30 0.88
CA ASP A 237 -10.06 25.57 2.30
C ASP A 237 -11.42 25.24 2.95
N ASN A 238 -11.55 24.03 3.50
CA ASN A 238 -12.83 23.49 3.96
C ASN A 238 -13.22 24.04 5.35
N ASP A 239 -12.24 24.39 6.18
CA ASP A 239 -12.42 24.89 7.53
C ASP A 239 -12.32 26.43 7.62
N GLY A 240 -11.72 27.09 6.64
CA GLY A 240 -11.62 28.54 6.51
C GLY A 240 -10.41 29.15 7.22
N ASP A 241 -9.35 28.37 7.47
CA ASP A 241 -8.12 28.83 8.11
C ASP A 241 -7.15 29.53 7.14
N GLY A 242 -7.36 29.40 5.84
CA GLY A 242 -6.56 29.98 4.76
C GLY A 242 -5.48 29.08 4.22
N GLN A 243 -5.39 27.85 4.69
CA GLN A 243 -4.57 26.79 4.10
C GLN A 243 -5.42 25.91 3.16
N PHE A 244 -4.84 24.87 2.58
CA PHE A 244 -5.55 23.99 1.64
C PHE A 244 -5.03 22.56 1.80
N ASN A 245 -5.91 21.64 2.12
CA ASN A 245 -5.64 20.21 2.22
C ASN A 245 -4.51 19.85 3.20
N GLU A 246 -4.42 20.51 4.32
CA GLU A 246 -3.42 20.24 5.36
C GLU A 246 -3.83 19.09 6.29
N ASP A 247 -5.13 18.82 6.44
CA ASP A 247 -5.65 17.75 7.30
C ASP A 247 -6.46 16.71 6.53
N GLY A 248 -5.78 16.08 5.57
CA GLY A 248 -6.36 15.01 4.79
C GLY A 248 -6.55 13.71 5.56
N PRO A 249 -7.38 12.76 5.02
CA PRO A 249 -7.71 11.52 5.69
C PRO A 249 -6.49 10.75 6.19
N GLY A 250 -6.44 10.44 7.49
CA GLY A 250 -5.43 9.63 8.14
C GLY A 250 -4.33 10.44 8.78
N GLY A 251 -3.24 10.67 8.26
CA GLY A 251 -2.15 11.52 8.78
C GLY A 251 -1.21 10.89 9.82
N TYR A 252 -1.65 10.02 10.72
CA TYR A 252 -0.79 9.42 11.74
C TYR A 252 0.34 8.61 11.11
N ASP A 253 1.58 9.05 11.29
CA ASP A 253 2.76 8.42 10.70
C ASP A 253 3.44 7.45 11.70
N GLY A 254 3.11 6.16 11.60
CA GLY A 254 3.73 5.10 12.39
C GLY A 254 5.26 5.03 12.26
N ASN A 255 5.84 5.64 11.22
CA ASN A 255 7.29 5.74 11.05
C ASN A 255 7.90 6.96 11.78
N ARG A 256 7.12 7.65 12.59
CA ARG A 256 7.58 8.68 13.53
C ARG A 256 7.40 8.25 14.99
N ASP A 257 6.86 7.04 15.21
CA ASP A 257 6.45 6.55 16.52
C ASP A 257 7.34 5.39 17.04
N TRP A 258 8.60 5.39 16.66
CA TRP A 258 9.58 4.44 17.18
C TRP A 258 10.05 4.84 18.58
N GLY A 259 10.16 3.86 19.50
CA GLY A 259 10.44 4.08 20.90
C GLY A 259 11.81 4.70 21.24
N PHE A 260 12.72 4.83 20.27
CA PHE A 260 14.02 5.47 20.49
C PHE A 260 13.89 6.99 20.29
N ASN A 261 14.20 7.75 21.33
CA ASN A 261 14.02 9.21 21.38
C ASN A 261 12.58 9.66 21.03
N TRP A 262 11.60 8.80 21.31
CA TRP A 262 10.21 9.13 21.08
C TRP A 262 9.76 10.23 22.05
N GLU A 263 9.20 11.28 21.52
CA GLU A 263 8.52 12.34 22.28
C GLU A 263 7.05 12.35 21.84
N PRO A 264 6.08 12.37 22.77
CA PRO A 264 4.67 12.51 22.41
C PRO A 264 4.45 13.85 21.74
N ASN A 265 3.77 13.84 20.62
CA ASN A 265 3.31 15.05 19.92
C ASN A 265 2.16 15.71 20.67
#